data_0a5a9061ba28f79a00eec5374b5fbdd0
#
_entry.id   0a5a9061ba28f79a00eec5374b5fbdd0
#
_cell.length_a   1.000
_cell.length_b   1.000
_cell.length_c   1.000
_cell.angle_alpha   90.00
_cell.angle_beta   90.00
_cell.angle_gamma   90.00
#
_symmetry.space_group_name_H-M   'P 1'
#
loop_
_entity.id
_entity.type
_entity.pdbx_description
1 polymer ?
#
loop_
_entity_poly.entity_id
_entity_poly.type
_entity_poly.pdbx_seq_one_letter_code
_entity_poly.pdbx_strand_id
1 'polypeptide(L)'
;MIIDCAHYKDGVRRDEGAVALEEAAARTTQGGFVWLGLFEPGPEELAQVSETFGLHELAVEDAQNIHLRPKIENYDNDVRLVILRTARYDDDAEVVAFGNIAIFVAPTFAITVRQGVPSKLHEARQDRKSVV
;
A
#
# COMPACT_ATOMS: atom_id res chain seq x y z
N MET A 1 6.51 -7.72 -3.18
CA MET A 1 6.29 -8.65 -2.06
C MET A 1 5.15 -8.15 -1.19
N ILE A 2 4.19 -8.99 -0.97
CA ILE A 2 3.08 -8.68 -0.07
C ILE A 2 3.59 -8.74 1.36
N ILE A 3 3.52 -7.63 2.10
CA ILE A 3 3.99 -7.56 3.47
C ILE A 3 2.85 -7.56 4.49
N ASP A 4 1.64 -7.26 4.07
CA ASP A 4 0.47 -7.31 4.94
C ASP A 4 -0.80 -7.38 4.09
N CYS A 5 -1.79 -8.12 4.59
CA CYS A 5 -3.12 -8.16 4.01
C CYS A 5 -4.12 -8.36 5.16
N ALA A 6 -4.90 -7.33 5.43
CA ALA A 6 -5.83 -7.33 6.56
C ALA A 6 -7.24 -7.01 6.11
N HIS A 7 -8.21 -7.62 6.73
CA HIS A 7 -9.63 -7.37 6.50
C HIS A 7 -10.25 -6.77 7.76
N TYR A 8 -10.96 -5.65 7.59
CA TYR A 8 -11.64 -4.95 8.67
C TYR A 8 -13.12 -4.89 8.42
N LYS A 9 -13.90 -5.09 9.47
CA LYS A 9 -15.36 -4.95 9.43
C LYS A 9 -15.80 -4.30 10.73
N ASP A 10 -16.59 -3.24 10.63
CA ASP A 10 -17.05 -2.47 11.78
C ASP A 10 -15.88 -1.97 12.66
N GLY A 11 -14.77 -1.61 12.01
CA GLY A 11 -13.59 -1.11 12.69
C GLY A 11 -12.72 -2.16 13.37
N VAL A 12 -13.06 -3.44 13.22
CA VAL A 12 -12.34 -4.55 13.85
C VAL A 12 -11.71 -5.45 12.81
N ARG A 13 -10.45 -5.82 13.02
CA ARG A 13 -9.75 -6.76 12.15
C ARG A 13 -10.37 -8.16 12.29
N ARG A 14 -10.77 -8.75 11.16
CA ARG A 14 -11.52 -10.00 11.12
C ARG A 14 -10.72 -11.21 10.61
N ASP A 15 -9.50 -11.01 10.18
CA ASP A 15 -8.67 -12.10 9.69
C ASP A 15 -7.75 -12.62 10.80
N GLU A 16 -7.47 -13.92 10.76
CA GLU A 16 -6.54 -14.56 11.70
C GLU A 16 -5.28 -14.99 10.97
N GLY A 17 -4.55 -14.02 10.40
CA GLY A 17 -3.32 -14.29 9.67
C GLY A 17 -3.41 -13.81 8.22
N ALA A 18 -2.55 -14.37 7.36
CA ALA A 18 -2.49 -13.96 5.96
C ALA A 18 -3.75 -14.40 5.22
N VAL A 19 -4.35 -13.46 4.51
CA VAL A 19 -5.53 -13.72 3.67
C VAL A 19 -5.05 -13.82 2.22
N ALA A 20 -5.55 -14.82 1.49
CA ALA A 20 -5.23 -14.95 0.08
C ALA A 20 -5.79 -13.75 -0.69
N LEU A 21 -5.06 -13.33 -1.75
CA LEU A 21 -5.40 -12.14 -2.51
C LEU A 21 -6.82 -12.19 -3.08
N GLU A 22 -7.22 -13.31 -3.65
CA GLU A 22 -8.55 -13.49 -4.23
C GLU A 22 -9.62 -13.45 -3.15
N GLU A 23 -9.34 -14.00 -1.98
CA GLU A 23 -10.27 -13.98 -0.85
C GLU A 23 -10.41 -12.56 -0.30
N ALA A 24 -9.31 -11.81 -0.22
CA ALA A 24 -9.34 -10.42 0.21
C ALA A 24 -10.24 -9.59 -0.71
N ALA A 25 -10.09 -9.75 -2.02
CA ALA A 25 -10.93 -9.04 -2.98
C ALA A 25 -12.41 -9.41 -2.84
N ALA A 26 -12.70 -10.69 -2.62
CA ALA A 26 -14.07 -11.14 -2.41
C ALA A 26 -14.69 -10.54 -1.16
N ARG A 27 -13.89 -10.33 -0.11
CA ARG A 27 -14.38 -9.74 1.14
C ARG A 27 -14.75 -8.26 0.99
N THR A 28 -14.22 -7.55 0.00
CA THR A 28 -14.62 -6.16 -0.25
C THR A 28 -16.10 -6.05 -0.64
N THR A 29 -16.67 -7.09 -1.20
CA THR A 29 -18.08 -7.13 -1.58
C THR A 29 -18.99 -7.54 -0.42
N GLN A 30 -18.42 -7.93 0.71
CA GLN A 30 -19.16 -8.41 1.89
C GLN A 30 -19.31 -7.34 2.97
N GLY A 31 -19.12 -6.08 2.61
CA GLY A 31 -19.30 -4.97 3.54
C GLY A 31 -18.13 -4.77 4.48
N GLY A 32 -16.94 -5.10 4.05
CA GLY A 32 -15.72 -4.86 4.83
C GLY A 32 -14.75 -3.93 4.14
N PHE A 33 -13.60 -3.76 4.76
CA PHE A 33 -12.50 -2.98 4.22
C PHE A 33 -11.22 -3.82 4.23
N VAL A 34 -10.50 -3.83 3.12
CA VAL A 34 -9.26 -4.58 3.00
C VAL A 34 -8.08 -3.62 2.87
N TRP A 35 -7.02 -3.87 3.64
CA TRP A 35 -5.77 -3.14 3.54
C TRP A 35 -4.68 -4.09 3.08
N LEU A 36 -4.09 -3.81 1.92
CA LEU A 36 -3.01 -4.61 1.33
C LEU A 36 -1.74 -3.77 1.28
N GLY A 37 -0.65 -4.29 1.84
CA GLY A 37 0.66 -3.64 1.80
C GLY A 37 1.64 -4.39 0.91
N LEU A 38 2.28 -3.69 -0.01
CA LEU A 38 3.28 -4.24 -0.92
C LEU A 38 4.60 -3.49 -0.75
N PHE A 39 5.70 -4.23 -0.81
CA PHE A 39 7.05 -3.66 -0.80
C PHE A 39 7.78 -4.07 -2.07
N GLU A 40 8.17 -3.09 -2.87
CA GLU A 40 8.87 -3.29 -4.14
C GLU A 40 8.29 -4.45 -4.95
N PRO A 41 6.97 -4.41 -5.27
CA PRO A 41 6.35 -5.49 -6.01
C PRO A 41 6.95 -5.60 -7.41
N GLY A 42 7.15 -6.84 -7.87
CA GLY A 42 7.53 -7.08 -9.25
C GLY A 42 6.37 -6.77 -10.19
N PRO A 43 6.65 -6.63 -11.52
CA PRO A 43 5.60 -6.33 -12.49
C PRO A 43 4.47 -7.37 -12.49
N GLU A 44 4.80 -8.64 -12.32
CA GLU A 44 3.80 -9.71 -12.31
C GLU A 44 2.91 -9.65 -11.07
N GLU A 45 3.50 -9.37 -9.91
CA GLU A 45 2.77 -9.26 -8.66
C GLU A 45 1.81 -8.07 -8.71
N LEU A 46 2.30 -6.92 -9.19
CA LEU A 46 1.47 -5.73 -9.29
C LEU A 46 0.36 -5.89 -10.33
N ALA A 47 0.63 -6.60 -11.44
CA ALA A 47 -0.39 -6.92 -12.43
C ALA A 47 -1.49 -7.80 -11.83
N GLN A 48 -1.12 -8.78 -11.03
CA GLN A 48 -2.09 -9.64 -10.35
C GLN A 48 -2.97 -8.86 -9.37
N VAL A 49 -2.37 -7.97 -8.60
CA VAL A 49 -3.11 -7.10 -7.67
C VAL A 49 -4.05 -6.18 -8.44
N SER A 50 -3.57 -5.59 -9.53
CA SER A 50 -4.35 -4.71 -10.38
C SER A 50 -5.57 -5.41 -10.95
N GLU A 51 -5.39 -6.61 -11.46
CA GLU A 51 -6.49 -7.41 -12.01
C GLU A 51 -7.49 -7.80 -10.93
N THR A 52 -6.99 -8.20 -9.77
CA THR A 52 -7.83 -8.66 -8.67
C THR A 52 -8.71 -7.56 -8.10
N PHE A 53 -8.18 -6.33 -7.98
CA PHE A 53 -8.90 -5.20 -7.40
C PHE A 53 -9.46 -4.22 -8.44
N GLY A 54 -9.26 -4.50 -9.74
CA GLY A 54 -9.80 -3.66 -10.80
C GLY A 54 -9.18 -2.26 -10.86
N LEU A 55 -7.86 -2.16 -10.67
CA LEU A 55 -7.16 -0.89 -10.70
C LEU A 55 -6.99 -0.37 -12.13
N HIS A 56 -7.00 0.95 -12.28
CA HIS A 56 -6.77 1.58 -13.56
C HIS A 56 -5.32 1.38 -14.01
N GLU A 57 -5.12 1.04 -15.28
CA GLU A 57 -3.79 0.77 -15.82
C GLU A 57 -2.80 1.92 -15.63
N LEU A 58 -3.26 3.16 -15.85
CA LEU A 58 -2.41 4.33 -15.65
C LEU A 58 -2.05 4.55 -14.18
N ALA A 59 -2.95 4.20 -13.27
CA ALA A 59 -2.67 4.30 -11.84
C ALA A 59 -1.59 3.29 -11.43
N VAL A 60 -1.65 2.09 -11.97
CA VAL A 60 -0.63 1.05 -11.73
C VAL A 60 0.71 1.48 -12.27
N GLU A 61 0.75 2.06 -13.47
CA GLU A 61 1.97 2.58 -14.07
C GLU A 61 2.58 3.68 -13.20
N ASP A 62 1.77 4.62 -12.74
CA ASP A 62 2.23 5.69 -11.86
C ASP A 62 2.79 5.14 -10.54
N ALA A 63 2.16 4.12 -9.97
CA ALA A 63 2.62 3.52 -8.73
C ALA A 63 3.96 2.81 -8.85
N GLN A 64 4.34 2.38 -10.07
CA GLN A 64 5.63 1.73 -10.32
C GLN A 64 6.77 2.72 -10.48
N ASN A 65 6.45 3.98 -10.77
CA ASN A 65 7.47 5.01 -11.00
C ASN A 65 7.84 5.71 -9.69
N ILE A 66 9.10 6.16 -9.62
CA ILE A 66 9.55 6.98 -8.51
C ILE A 66 9.26 8.44 -8.85
N HIS A 67 8.58 9.12 -7.95
CA HIS A 67 8.19 10.51 -8.13
C HIS A 67 8.99 11.43 -7.22
N LEU A 68 9.35 12.60 -7.71
CA LEU A 68 10.10 13.60 -6.94
C LEU A 68 9.18 14.44 -6.06
N ARG A 69 7.89 14.47 -6.35
CA ARG A 69 6.92 15.29 -5.62
C ARG A 69 5.67 14.47 -5.29
N PRO A 70 5.05 14.75 -4.14
CA PRO A 70 3.76 14.17 -3.82
C PRO A 70 2.71 14.57 -4.84
N LYS A 71 1.75 13.69 -5.10
CA LYS A 71 0.61 14.02 -5.94
C LYS A 71 -0.62 13.21 -5.56
N ILE A 72 -1.78 13.71 -5.94
CA ILE A 72 -3.05 13.03 -5.76
C ILE A 72 -3.78 13.03 -7.10
N GLU A 73 -4.22 11.87 -7.56
CA GLU A 73 -5.00 11.74 -8.78
C GLU A 73 -6.25 10.91 -8.52
N ASN A 74 -7.35 11.32 -9.15
CA ASN A 74 -8.60 10.57 -9.08
C ASN A 74 -8.77 9.79 -10.38
N TYR A 75 -9.16 8.52 -10.24
CA TYR A 75 -9.44 7.66 -11.37
C TYR A 75 -10.91 7.26 -11.36
N ASP A 76 -11.37 6.75 -12.50
CA ASP A 76 -12.70 6.17 -12.58
C ASP A 76 -12.82 5.04 -11.54
N ASN A 77 -13.99 4.56 -11.24
CA ASN A 77 -14.22 3.51 -10.23
C ASN A 77 -14.00 3.96 -8.78
N ASP A 78 -14.04 5.28 -8.50
CA ASP A 78 -13.88 5.82 -7.16
C ASP A 78 -12.53 5.49 -6.49
N VAL A 79 -11.50 5.24 -7.29
CA VAL A 79 -10.16 4.99 -6.79
C VAL A 79 -9.34 6.27 -6.86
N ARG A 80 -8.73 6.62 -5.73
CA ARG A 80 -7.79 7.74 -5.65
C ARG A 80 -6.39 7.21 -5.47
N LEU A 81 -5.45 7.74 -6.23
CA LEU A 81 -4.04 7.42 -6.08
C LEU A 81 -3.35 8.58 -5.37
N VAL A 82 -2.75 8.29 -4.22
CA VAL A 82 -1.97 9.26 -3.45
C VAL A 82 -0.52 8.81 -3.49
N ILE A 83 0.37 9.69 -3.95
CA ILE A 83 1.80 9.40 -3.98
C ILE A 83 2.50 10.33 -3.00
N LEU A 84 3.20 9.73 -2.05
CA LEU A 84 3.97 10.41 -1.03
C LEU A 84 5.44 10.09 -1.20
N ARG A 85 6.28 11.04 -0.86
CA ARG A 85 7.72 10.84 -0.85
C ARG A 85 8.18 10.64 0.58
N THR A 86 8.96 9.59 0.81
CA THR A 86 9.52 9.30 2.12
C THR A 86 10.98 9.77 2.16
N ALA A 87 11.45 10.14 3.35
CA ALA A 87 12.82 10.53 3.57
C ALA A 87 13.32 9.86 4.84
N ARG A 88 14.56 9.36 4.78
CA ARG A 88 15.21 8.78 5.94
C ARG A 88 16.61 9.41 6.04
N TYR A 89 16.91 9.97 7.19
CA TYR A 89 18.23 10.50 7.47
C TYR A 89 19.10 9.42 8.10
N ASP A 90 20.29 9.22 7.52
CA ASP A 90 21.28 8.30 8.07
C ASP A 90 22.36 9.12 8.75
N ASP A 91 22.42 9.09 10.09
CA ASP A 91 23.35 9.84 10.88
C ASP A 91 24.80 9.44 10.61
N ASP A 92 25.04 8.15 10.39
CA ASP A 92 26.39 7.64 10.19
C ASP A 92 26.98 8.07 8.84
N ALA A 93 26.19 8.05 7.80
CA ALA A 93 26.60 8.43 6.46
C ALA A 93 26.35 9.90 6.14
N GLU A 94 25.63 10.62 6.99
CA GLU A 94 25.23 12.02 6.81
C GLU A 94 24.53 12.26 5.47
N VAL A 95 23.65 11.31 5.07
CA VAL A 95 22.90 11.38 3.83
C VAL A 95 21.42 11.21 4.10
N VAL A 96 20.61 11.78 3.20
CA VAL A 96 19.16 11.59 3.22
C VAL A 96 18.80 10.63 2.10
N ALA A 97 18.17 9.52 2.45
CA ALA A 97 17.68 8.56 1.48
C ALA A 97 16.18 8.79 1.27
N PHE A 98 15.74 8.71 0.01
CA PHE A 98 14.35 8.94 -0.35
C PHE A 98 13.71 7.68 -0.91
N GLY A 99 12.41 7.56 -0.69
CA GLY A 99 11.59 6.51 -1.27
C GLY A 99 10.21 7.06 -1.61
N ASN A 100 9.36 6.21 -2.16
CA ASN A 100 7.99 6.58 -2.48
C ASN A 100 7.01 5.60 -1.84
N ILE A 101 5.84 6.12 -1.48
CA ILE A 101 4.68 5.32 -1.12
C ILE A 101 3.55 5.74 -2.04
N ALA A 102 3.02 4.80 -2.79
CA ALA A 102 1.80 5.00 -3.56
C ALA A 102 0.66 4.32 -2.83
N ILE A 103 -0.46 5.00 -2.66
CA ILE A 103 -1.62 4.48 -1.96
C ILE A 103 -2.82 4.55 -2.87
N PHE A 104 -3.39 3.38 -3.20
CA PHE A 104 -4.68 3.31 -3.88
C PHE A 104 -5.75 3.30 -2.80
N VAL A 105 -6.62 4.29 -2.81
CA VAL A 105 -7.70 4.42 -1.82
C VAL A 105 -9.04 4.31 -2.52
N ALA A 106 -9.85 3.38 -2.07
CA ALA A 106 -11.20 3.16 -2.57
C ALA A 106 -12.16 2.98 -1.39
N PRO A 107 -13.49 3.00 -1.60
CA PRO A 107 -14.44 2.86 -0.50
C PRO A 107 -14.29 1.54 0.29
N THR A 108 -13.80 0.48 -0.33
CA THR A 108 -13.74 -0.84 0.29
C THR A 108 -12.33 -1.38 0.47
N PHE A 109 -11.30 -0.67 -0.02
CA PHE A 109 -9.93 -1.14 0.13
C PHE A 109 -8.93 0.00 0.11
N ALA A 110 -7.74 -0.27 0.64
CA ALA A 110 -6.55 0.56 0.47
C ALA A 110 -5.38 -0.35 0.14
N ILE A 111 -4.59 0.03 -0.86
CA ILE A 111 -3.41 -0.73 -1.27
C ILE A 111 -2.22 0.21 -1.21
N THR A 112 -1.21 -0.14 -0.40
CA THR A 112 0.02 0.64 -0.31
C THR A 112 1.14 -0.05 -1.06
N VAL A 113 1.86 0.71 -1.87
CA VAL A 113 3.03 0.23 -2.63
C VAL A 113 4.22 1.08 -2.21
N ARG A 114 5.18 0.46 -1.55
CA ARG A 114 6.41 1.15 -1.12
C ARG A 114 7.55 0.80 -2.05
N GLN A 115 8.29 1.84 -2.45
CA GLN A 115 9.44 1.69 -3.33
C GLN A 115 10.58 2.55 -2.84
N GLY A 116 11.81 2.13 -3.15
CA GLY A 116 13.01 2.82 -2.73
C GLY A 116 13.44 2.43 -1.33
N VAL A 117 14.07 3.35 -0.61
CA VAL A 117 14.56 3.07 0.75
C VAL A 117 13.36 2.83 1.67
N PRO A 118 13.37 1.75 2.47
CA PRO A 118 12.28 1.48 3.40
C PRO A 118 12.01 2.67 4.30
N SER A 119 10.75 3.11 4.37
CA SER A 119 10.37 4.16 5.27
C SER A 119 10.32 3.62 6.70
N LYS A 120 10.42 4.51 7.69
CA LYS A 120 10.28 4.12 9.09
C LYS A 120 8.86 3.71 9.48
N LEU A 121 7.92 3.77 8.55
CA LEU A 121 6.54 3.37 8.84
C LEU A 121 6.42 1.93 9.31
N HIS A 122 7.19 1.03 8.71
CA HIS A 122 7.19 -0.37 9.12
C HIS A 122 7.76 -0.53 10.54
N GLU A 123 8.87 0.15 10.83
CA GLU A 123 9.48 0.13 12.16
C GLU A 123 8.55 0.76 13.19
N ALA A 124 7.91 1.87 12.86
CA ALA A 124 6.97 2.53 13.75
C ALA A 124 5.77 1.64 14.09
N ARG A 125 5.27 0.86 13.15
CA ARG A 125 4.18 -0.08 13.40
C ARG A 125 4.58 -1.19 14.37
N GLN A 126 5.81 -1.66 14.29
CA GLN A 126 6.34 -2.66 15.20
C GLN A 126 6.60 -2.06 16.58
N ASP A 127 7.15 -0.85 16.62
CA ASP A 127 7.46 -0.15 17.86
C ASP A 127 6.21 0.22 18.64
N ARG A 128 5.10 0.50 17.98
CA ARG A 128 3.83 0.81 18.64
C ARG A 128 3.28 -0.32 19.49
N LYS A 129 3.74 -1.53 19.26
CA LYS A 129 3.36 -2.68 20.08
C LYS A 129 4.14 -2.72 21.39
N SER A 130 5.25 -2.03 21.46
CA SER A 130 6.14 -2.02 22.63
C SER A 130 6.24 -0.65 23.29
N VAL A 131 6.05 0.43 22.53
CA VAL A 131 6.12 1.80 23.04
C VAL A 131 4.93 2.55 22.48
N VAL A 132 4.06 2.94 23.28
CA VAL A 132 2.93 3.75 22.82
C VAL A 132 3.23 5.19 22.80
#